data_36bd6182104751bdcc6337cb368482e0
#
_entry.id   36bd6182104751bdcc6337cb368482e0
#
_cell.length_a   1.000
_cell.length_b   1.000
_cell.length_c   1.000
_cell.angle_alpha   90.00
_cell.angle_beta   90.00
_cell.angle_gamma   90.00
#
_symmetry.space_group_name_H-M   'P 1'
#
loop_
_entity.id
_entity.type
_entity.pdbx_description
1 polymer ?
#
loop_
_entity_poly.entity_id
_entity_poly.type
_entity_poly.pdbx_seq_one_letter_code
_entity_poly.pdbx_strand_id
1 'polypeptide(L)'
;MNNTLKIIQTVSKVGKVISKIVYICCIIGFCGCAIGIIAFACGAQILQFGGVSIEEWLEKSQTNSASVYNAMVIGIVMCSAGAVVAKFGEKYFIRELADGTPFNLGGAKELMRLGILTIAISLGAVIISAIIQGIFKACAPEVVKVELSNYGSVSTGLVLLLISLICKYGAEITETNGKAEEK
;
A
#
# COMPACT_ATOMS: atom_id res chain seq x y z
N MET A 1 26.76 5.96 -22.91
CA MET A 1 25.83 5.55 -21.81
C MET A 1 24.56 5.05 -22.47
N ASN A 2 24.25 3.75 -22.37
CA ASN A 2 23.17 3.09 -23.13
C ASN A 2 21.79 3.72 -22.82
N ASN A 3 20.98 3.97 -23.84
CA ASN A 3 19.62 4.52 -23.71
C ASN A 3 18.76 3.74 -22.71
N THR A 4 18.95 2.42 -22.65
CA THR A 4 18.27 1.52 -21.71
C THR A 4 18.55 1.85 -20.24
N LEU A 5 19.79 2.16 -19.88
CA LEU A 5 20.19 2.57 -18.52
C LEU A 5 19.51 3.89 -18.09
N LYS A 6 19.40 4.85 -19.01
CA LYS A 6 18.69 6.11 -18.75
C LYS A 6 17.21 5.88 -18.49
N ILE A 7 16.58 4.98 -19.25
CA ILE A 7 15.16 4.63 -19.07
C ILE A 7 14.95 4.00 -17.69
N ILE A 8 15.78 3.02 -17.31
CA ILE A 8 15.69 2.35 -16.02
C ILE A 8 15.83 3.35 -14.87
N GLN A 9 16.84 4.22 -14.91
CA GLN A 9 17.03 5.25 -13.88
C GLN A 9 15.85 6.23 -13.80
N THR A 10 15.24 6.55 -14.95
CA THR A 10 14.06 7.43 -14.98
C THR A 10 12.87 6.73 -14.33
N VAL A 11 12.62 5.46 -14.65
CA VAL A 11 11.54 4.66 -14.05
C VAL A 11 11.73 4.54 -12.53
N SER A 12 12.95 4.29 -12.05
CA SER A 12 13.23 4.20 -10.61
C SER A 12 13.05 5.55 -9.90
N LYS A 13 13.39 6.68 -10.55
CA LYS A 13 13.09 8.01 -10.02
C LYS A 13 11.59 8.26 -9.89
N VAL A 14 10.84 7.91 -10.92
CA VAL A 14 9.36 8.02 -10.92
C VAL A 14 8.77 7.11 -9.85
N GLY A 15 9.22 5.86 -9.75
CA GLY A 15 8.80 4.91 -8.72
C GLY A 15 9.03 5.42 -7.29
N LYS A 16 10.19 6.03 -7.03
CA LYS A 16 10.49 6.69 -5.75
C LYS A 16 9.51 7.81 -5.43
N VAL A 17 9.21 8.68 -6.41
CA VAL A 17 8.28 9.81 -6.21
C VAL A 17 6.86 9.29 -5.96
N ILE A 18 6.39 8.32 -6.75
CA ILE A 18 5.07 7.71 -6.58
C ILE A 18 4.96 7.07 -5.19
N SER A 19 5.94 6.27 -4.78
CA SER A 19 5.93 5.64 -3.45
C SER A 19 5.86 6.68 -2.32
N LYS A 20 6.56 7.81 -2.46
CA LYS A 20 6.51 8.90 -1.50
C LYS A 20 5.14 9.58 -1.46
N ILE A 21 4.52 9.82 -2.62
CA ILE A 21 3.16 10.39 -2.71
C ILE A 21 2.15 9.44 -2.05
N VAL A 22 2.19 8.15 -2.38
CA VAL A 22 1.31 7.14 -1.78
C VAL A 22 1.48 7.10 -0.26
N TYR A 23 2.72 7.15 0.24
CA TYR A 23 2.99 7.21 1.68
C TYR A 23 2.32 8.41 2.34
N ILE A 24 2.46 9.61 1.75
CA ILE A 24 1.84 10.85 2.27
C ILE A 24 0.31 10.73 2.24
N CYS A 25 -0.28 10.23 1.15
CA CYS A 25 -1.72 10.01 1.05
C CYS A 25 -2.23 9.03 2.12
N CYS A 26 -1.50 7.95 2.39
CA CYS A 26 -1.84 7.00 3.44
C CYS A 26 -1.79 7.63 4.84
N ILE A 27 -0.82 8.49 5.12
CA ILE A 27 -0.74 9.22 6.40
C ILE A 27 -1.91 10.20 6.54
N ILE A 28 -2.25 10.94 5.49
CA ILE A 28 -3.41 11.85 5.49
C ILE A 28 -4.70 11.05 5.72
N GLY A 29 -4.88 9.92 5.02
CA GLY A 29 -6.04 9.04 5.19
C GLY A 29 -6.13 8.47 6.61
N PHE A 30 -5.01 8.02 7.18
CA PHE A 30 -4.93 7.55 8.56
C PHE A 30 -5.36 8.63 9.56
N CYS A 31 -4.79 9.84 9.45
CA CYS A 31 -5.15 10.97 10.31
C CYS A 31 -6.62 11.37 10.14
N GLY A 32 -7.12 11.39 8.90
CA GLY A 32 -8.52 11.70 8.60
C GLY A 32 -9.49 10.70 9.25
N CYS A 33 -9.21 9.40 9.14
CA CYS A 33 -10.02 8.37 9.80
C CYS A 33 -9.97 8.49 11.34
N ALA A 34 -8.78 8.74 11.92
CA ALA A 34 -8.63 8.90 13.36
C ALA A 34 -9.40 10.12 13.89
N ILE A 35 -9.26 11.27 13.23
CA ILE A 35 -10.01 12.50 13.56
C ILE A 35 -11.51 12.24 13.40
N GLY A 36 -11.93 11.57 12.33
CA GLY A 36 -13.32 11.21 12.09
C GLY A 36 -13.92 10.38 13.22
N ILE A 37 -13.21 9.36 13.71
CA ILE A 37 -13.65 8.53 14.84
C ILE A 37 -13.83 9.38 16.11
N ILE A 38 -12.85 10.24 16.42
CA ILE A 38 -12.91 11.12 17.59
C ILE A 38 -14.08 12.09 17.49
N ALA A 39 -14.25 12.71 16.34
CA ALA A 39 -15.32 13.66 16.09
C ALA A 39 -16.70 13.01 16.24
N PHE A 40 -16.89 11.81 15.69
CA PHE A 40 -18.11 11.04 15.86
C PHE A 40 -18.36 10.63 17.33
N ALA A 41 -17.33 10.21 18.05
CA ALA A 41 -17.43 9.83 19.46
C ALA A 41 -17.79 11.01 20.37
N CYS A 42 -17.35 12.22 20.02
CA CYS A 42 -17.66 13.45 20.77
C CYS A 42 -19.04 14.04 20.45
N GLY A 43 -19.85 13.40 19.60
CA GLY A 43 -21.15 13.93 19.19
C GLY A 43 -21.01 15.21 18.36
N ALA A 44 -20.00 15.31 17.54
CA ALA A 44 -19.55 16.56 16.98
C ALA A 44 -20.45 17.06 15.86
N GLN A 45 -21.28 18.04 16.18
CA GLN A 45 -21.72 19.08 15.25
C GLN A 45 -20.54 19.91 14.65
N ILE A 46 -19.30 19.57 15.02
CA ILE A 46 -18.07 20.33 14.73
C ILE A 46 -17.56 20.10 13.29
N LEU A 47 -17.88 19.00 12.66
CA LEU A 47 -17.47 18.74 11.27
C LEU A 47 -18.59 19.11 10.30
N GLN A 48 -18.70 20.39 9.99
CA GLN A 48 -19.48 20.87 8.84
C GLN A 48 -18.58 20.85 7.59
N PHE A 49 -18.82 19.90 6.70
CA PHE A 49 -18.21 19.90 5.38
C PHE A 49 -19.15 20.62 4.40
N GLY A 50 -18.75 21.80 3.94
CA GLY A 50 -19.55 22.57 2.97
C GLY A 50 -20.88 23.09 3.49
N GLY A 51 -21.04 23.30 4.81
CA GLY A 51 -22.26 23.82 5.41
C GLY A 51 -23.33 22.76 5.72
N VAL A 52 -23.04 21.49 5.48
CA VAL A 52 -23.93 20.36 5.83
C VAL A 52 -23.32 19.60 7.00
N SER A 53 -24.10 19.33 8.05
CA SER A 53 -23.64 18.50 9.17
C SER A 53 -23.46 17.06 8.71
N ILE A 54 -22.50 16.34 9.30
CA ILE A 54 -22.29 14.92 8.98
C ILE A 54 -23.54 14.07 9.27
N GLU A 55 -24.33 14.46 10.28
CA GLU A 55 -25.61 13.82 10.60
C GLU A 55 -26.62 13.95 9.46
N GLU A 56 -26.81 15.15 8.89
CA GLU A 56 -27.67 15.36 7.72
C GLU A 56 -27.19 14.59 6.50
N TRP A 57 -25.86 14.48 6.33
CA TRP A 57 -25.28 13.70 5.22
C TRP A 57 -25.51 12.20 5.40
N LEU A 58 -25.42 11.68 6.64
CA LEU A 58 -25.70 10.30 6.99
C LEU A 58 -27.19 9.95 6.83
N GLU A 59 -28.10 10.81 7.33
CA GLU A 59 -29.55 10.65 7.12
C GLU A 59 -29.90 10.60 5.63
N LYS A 60 -29.31 11.49 4.84
CA LYS A 60 -29.52 11.57 3.40
C LYS A 60 -28.95 10.36 2.63
N SER A 61 -27.89 9.73 3.14
CA SER A 61 -27.28 8.53 2.56
C SER A 61 -27.87 7.22 3.07
N GLN A 62 -28.84 7.24 3.99
CA GLN A 62 -29.40 6.06 4.67
C GLN A 62 -28.32 5.16 5.30
N THR A 63 -27.21 5.72 5.71
CA THR A 63 -26.07 4.99 6.25
C THR A 63 -26.10 4.97 7.76
N ASN A 64 -26.07 3.80 8.37
CA ASN A 64 -26.05 3.65 9.82
C ASN A 64 -24.70 4.13 10.39
N SER A 65 -24.71 4.87 11.51
CA SER A 65 -23.50 5.34 12.22
C SER A 65 -22.50 4.22 12.49
N ALA A 66 -22.95 3.03 12.83
CA ALA A 66 -22.10 1.86 13.06
C ALA A 66 -21.35 1.43 11.79
N SER A 67 -21.95 1.59 10.61
CA SER A 67 -21.30 1.31 9.32
C SER A 67 -20.16 2.29 9.03
N VAL A 68 -20.34 3.56 9.41
CA VAL A 68 -19.30 4.60 9.25
C VAL A 68 -18.12 4.33 10.18
N TYR A 69 -18.39 3.99 11.45
CA TYR A 69 -17.32 3.57 12.38
C TYR A 69 -16.55 2.37 11.85
N ASN A 70 -17.26 1.34 11.37
CA ASN A 70 -16.64 0.16 10.77
C ASN A 70 -15.73 0.56 9.59
N ALA A 71 -16.20 1.40 8.68
CA ALA A 71 -15.43 1.85 7.52
C ALA A 71 -14.19 2.66 7.93
N MET A 72 -14.29 3.56 8.94
CA MET A 72 -13.18 4.35 9.44
C MET A 72 -12.11 3.48 10.12
N VAL A 73 -12.50 2.51 10.94
CA VAL A 73 -11.57 1.59 11.61
C VAL A 73 -10.83 0.73 10.58
N ILE A 74 -11.55 0.21 9.57
CA ILE A 74 -10.94 -0.51 8.46
C ILE A 74 -10.00 0.40 7.67
N GLY A 75 -10.40 1.65 7.43
CA GLY A 75 -9.59 2.68 6.79
C GLY A 75 -8.25 2.89 7.49
N ILE A 76 -8.23 2.94 8.82
CA ILE A 76 -6.99 3.03 9.61
C ILE A 76 -6.08 1.82 9.35
N VAL A 77 -6.62 0.59 9.38
CA VAL A 77 -5.85 -0.62 9.13
C VAL A 77 -5.26 -0.61 7.72
N MET A 78 -6.06 -0.26 6.72
CA MET A 78 -5.63 -0.24 5.32
C MET A 78 -4.62 0.88 5.02
N CYS A 79 -4.83 2.07 5.56
CA CYS A 79 -3.87 3.17 5.42
C CYS A 79 -2.54 2.85 6.11
N SER A 80 -2.55 2.23 7.29
CA SER A 80 -1.32 1.82 7.97
C SER A 80 -0.54 0.77 7.17
N ALA A 81 -1.23 -0.25 6.66
CA ALA A 81 -0.63 -1.27 5.79
C ALA A 81 -0.06 -0.66 4.51
N GLY A 82 -0.81 0.21 3.84
CA GLY A 82 -0.37 0.94 2.65
C GLY A 82 0.85 1.82 2.89
N ALA A 83 0.89 2.54 4.02
CA ALA A 83 2.03 3.38 4.40
C ALA A 83 3.31 2.54 4.59
N VAL A 84 3.21 1.37 5.24
CA VAL A 84 4.35 0.47 5.43
C VAL A 84 4.86 -0.03 4.08
N VAL A 85 3.99 -0.53 3.20
CA VAL A 85 4.38 -1.01 1.86
C VAL A 85 5.01 0.11 1.04
N ALA A 86 4.41 1.31 1.04
CA ALA A 86 4.93 2.47 0.31
C ALA A 86 6.33 2.89 0.82
N LYS A 87 6.57 2.81 2.12
CA LYS A 87 7.87 3.12 2.72
C LYS A 87 8.96 2.12 2.32
N PHE A 88 8.63 0.84 2.27
CA PHE A 88 9.56 -0.18 1.76
C PHE A 88 9.82 -0.02 0.27
N GLY A 89 8.80 0.34 -0.54
CA GLY A 89 8.95 0.66 -1.95
C GLY A 89 9.87 1.86 -2.18
N GLU A 90 9.69 2.95 -1.42
CA GLU A 90 10.58 4.12 -1.48
C GLU A 90 12.03 3.72 -1.20
N LYS A 91 12.27 2.92 -0.16
CA LYS A 91 13.61 2.47 0.23
C LYS A 91 14.26 1.60 -0.86
N TYR A 92 13.47 0.73 -1.49
CA TYR A 92 13.94 -0.07 -2.62
C TYR A 92 14.41 0.80 -3.79
N PHE A 93 13.57 1.75 -4.24
CA PHE A 93 13.93 2.64 -5.35
C PHE A 93 15.14 3.55 -5.06
N ILE A 94 15.33 3.96 -3.80
CA ILE A 94 16.52 4.73 -3.40
C ILE A 94 17.78 3.89 -3.58
N ARG A 95 17.77 2.62 -3.19
CA ARG A 95 18.91 1.71 -3.35
C ARG A 95 19.18 1.37 -4.80
N GLU A 96 18.15 1.07 -5.57
CA GLU A 96 18.29 0.80 -7.01
C GLU A 96 18.94 1.98 -7.75
N LEU A 97 18.57 3.21 -7.37
CA LEU A 97 19.21 4.41 -7.92
C LEU A 97 20.69 4.55 -7.50
N ALA A 98 21.06 4.07 -6.32
CA ALA A 98 22.46 4.11 -5.85
C ALA A 98 23.31 3.03 -6.53
N ASP A 99 22.76 1.84 -6.76
CA ASP A 99 23.43 0.71 -7.39
C ASP A 99 23.54 0.86 -8.93
N GLY A 100 22.74 1.73 -9.52
CA GLY A 100 22.77 2.12 -10.95
C GLY A 100 22.19 1.09 -11.92
N THR A 101 21.99 -0.17 -11.51
CA THR A 101 21.39 -1.22 -12.34
C THR A 101 20.49 -2.15 -11.52
N PRO A 102 19.28 -2.53 -12.03
CA PRO A 102 18.41 -3.51 -11.35
C PRO A 102 18.93 -4.96 -11.50
N PHE A 103 19.87 -5.19 -12.43
CA PHE A 103 20.45 -6.51 -12.71
C PHE A 103 21.65 -6.82 -11.80
N ASN A 104 21.50 -6.53 -10.51
CA ASN A 104 22.42 -6.91 -9.46
C ASN A 104 21.72 -7.96 -8.57
N LEU A 105 22.43 -9.03 -8.17
CA LEU A 105 21.91 -10.04 -7.27
C LEU A 105 21.35 -9.46 -5.96
N GLY A 106 21.94 -8.36 -5.48
CA GLY A 106 21.45 -7.61 -4.32
C GLY A 106 20.08 -6.99 -4.57
N GLY A 107 19.90 -6.27 -5.68
CA GLY A 107 18.65 -5.62 -6.07
C GLY A 107 17.52 -6.63 -6.31
N ALA A 108 17.83 -7.75 -6.98
CA ALA A 108 16.87 -8.83 -7.19
C ALA A 108 16.37 -9.43 -5.87
N LYS A 109 17.25 -9.67 -4.88
CA LYS A 109 16.86 -10.15 -3.54
C LYS A 109 15.98 -9.16 -2.79
N GLU A 110 16.27 -7.86 -2.88
CA GLU A 110 15.48 -6.83 -2.23
C GLU A 110 14.10 -6.68 -2.88
N LEU A 111 14.01 -6.79 -4.20
CA LEU A 111 12.74 -6.78 -4.92
C LEU A 111 11.87 -7.99 -4.55
N MET A 112 12.49 -9.19 -4.43
CA MET A 112 11.83 -10.38 -3.95
C MET A 112 11.27 -10.18 -2.53
N ARG A 113 12.08 -9.61 -1.64
CA ARG A 113 11.68 -9.30 -0.26
C ARG A 113 10.52 -8.30 -0.23
N LEU A 114 10.56 -7.28 -1.08
CA LEU A 114 9.48 -6.30 -1.20
C LEU A 114 8.18 -6.97 -1.68
N GLY A 115 8.25 -7.85 -2.69
CA GLY A 115 7.10 -8.61 -3.18
C GLY A 115 6.46 -9.48 -2.10
N ILE A 116 7.26 -10.27 -1.37
CA ILE A 116 6.78 -11.11 -0.26
C ILE A 116 6.17 -10.25 0.84
N LEU A 117 6.83 -9.16 1.21
CA LEU A 117 6.36 -8.26 2.26
C LEU A 117 5.02 -7.59 1.88
N THR A 118 4.88 -7.19 0.61
CA THR A 118 3.64 -6.61 0.08
C THR A 118 2.49 -7.61 0.20
N ILE A 119 2.69 -8.86 -0.18
CA ILE A 119 1.68 -9.92 -0.04
C ILE A 119 1.35 -10.16 1.43
N ALA A 120 2.35 -10.33 2.28
CA ALA A 120 2.15 -10.64 3.69
C ALA A 120 1.40 -9.53 4.44
N ILE A 121 1.78 -8.27 4.23
CA ILE A 121 1.12 -7.11 4.85
C ILE A 121 -0.32 -6.98 4.34
N SER A 122 -0.54 -7.16 3.04
CA SER A 122 -1.86 -7.06 2.44
C SER A 122 -2.81 -8.15 2.95
N LEU A 123 -2.35 -9.40 2.99
CA LEU A 123 -3.12 -10.50 3.56
C LEU A 123 -3.42 -10.28 5.06
N GLY A 124 -2.42 -9.82 5.82
CA GLY A 124 -2.61 -9.46 7.22
C GLY A 124 -3.65 -8.37 7.42
N ALA A 125 -3.60 -7.31 6.62
CA ALA A 125 -4.57 -6.21 6.68
C ALA A 125 -5.99 -6.69 6.34
N VAL A 126 -6.15 -7.55 5.32
CA VAL A 126 -7.46 -8.13 4.97
C VAL A 126 -7.99 -9.01 6.08
N ILE A 127 -7.18 -9.87 6.69
CA ILE A 127 -7.57 -10.74 7.80
C ILE A 127 -8.01 -9.90 9.01
N ILE A 128 -7.23 -8.91 9.40
CA ILE A 128 -7.55 -8.00 10.52
C ILE A 128 -8.86 -7.26 10.23
N SER A 129 -9.02 -6.73 9.02
CA SER A 129 -10.25 -6.04 8.62
C SER A 129 -11.47 -6.95 8.61
N ALA A 130 -11.32 -8.22 8.20
CA ALA A 130 -12.40 -9.21 8.26
C ALA A 130 -12.81 -9.53 9.70
N ILE A 131 -11.86 -9.64 10.63
CA ILE A 131 -12.13 -9.84 12.06
C ILE A 131 -12.88 -8.63 12.62
N ILE A 132 -12.43 -7.41 12.33
CA ILE A 132 -13.08 -6.17 12.75
C ILE A 132 -14.53 -6.13 12.24
N GLN A 133 -14.76 -6.40 10.96
CA GLN A 133 -16.10 -6.46 10.39
C GLN A 133 -16.99 -7.52 11.09
N GLY A 134 -16.41 -8.67 11.42
CA GLY A 134 -17.11 -9.73 12.17
C GLY A 134 -17.58 -9.26 13.54
N ILE A 135 -16.72 -8.53 14.27
CA ILE A 135 -17.05 -7.95 15.58
C ILE A 135 -18.15 -6.90 15.45
N PHE A 136 -18.02 -5.96 14.51
CA PHE A 136 -19.03 -4.92 14.28
C PHE A 136 -20.39 -5.53 13.91
N LYS A 137 -20.39 -6.57 13.07
CA LYS A 137 -21.62 -7.26 12.67
C LYS A 137 -22.28 -8.02 13.83
N ALA A 138 -21.49 -8.54 14.77
CA ALA A 138 -22.03 -9.20 15.96
C ALA A 138 -22.67 -8.18 16.93
N CYS A 139 -22.13 -6.96 17.02
CA CYS A 139 -22.65 -5.89 17.87
C CYS A 139 -23.79 -5.11 17.23
N ALA A 140 -23.79 -4.95 15.90
CA ALA A 140 -24.77 -4.20 15.14
C ALA A 140 -25.07 -4.94 13.81
N PRO A 141 -26.13 -5.77 13.75
CA PRO A 141 -26.45 -6.60 12.58
C PRO A 141 -26.68 -5.83 11.28
N GLU A 142 -27.06 -4.55 11.38
CA GLU A 142 -27.35 -3.66 10.25
C GLU A 142 -26.10 -3.05 9.60
N VAL A 143 -24.89 -3.39 10.07
CA VAL A 143 -23.64 -2.84 9.51
C VAL A 143 -23.44 -3.31 8.08
N VAL A 144 -23.30 -2.36 7.17
CA VAL A 144 -22.97 -2.62 5.77
C VAL A 144 -21.53 -3.15 5.67
N LYS A 145 -21.35 -4.24 4.94
CA LYS A 145 -20.03 -4.81 4.70
C LYS A 145 -19.21 -3.90 3.80
N VAL A 146 -17.96 -3.62 4.21
CA VAL A 146 -16.98 -2.99 3.35
C VAL A 146 -16.36 -4.06 2.45
N GLU A 147 -16.53 -3.92 1.13
CA GLU A 147 -15.91 -4.85 0.18
C GLU A 147 -14.38 -4.64 0.13
N LEU A 148 -13.66 -5.66 0.60
CA LEU A 148 -12.20 -5.69 0.63
C LEU A 148 -11.59 -6.30 -0.65
N SER A 149 -12.43 -6.75 -1.59
CA SER A 149 -12.02 -7.49 -2.80
C SER A 149 -11.20 -6.66 -3.80
N ASN A 150 -11.28 -5.34 -3.75
CA ASN A 150 -10.59 -4.44 -4.70
C ASN A 150 -9.18 -4.02 -4.27
N TYR A 151 -8.64 -4.57 -3.19
CA TYR A 151 -7.26 -4.29 -2.80
C TYR A 151 -6.29 -5.11 -3.67
N GLY A 152 -5.92 -4.54 -4.82
CA GLY A 152 -5.00 -5.11 -5.80
C GLY A 152 -3.55 -5.34 -5.33
N SER A 153 -3.28 -5.24 -4.03
CA SER A 153 -1.94 -5.35 -3.48
C SER A 153 -1.36 -6.77 -3.53
N VAL A 154 -2.20 -7.82 -3.52
CA VAL A 154 -1.72 -9.20 -3.69
C VAL A 154 -1.24 -9.42 -5.12
N SER A 155 -2.00 -8.97 -6.12
CA SER A 155 -1.58 -9.05 -7.53
C SER A 155 -0.32 -8.22 -7.80
N THR A 156 -0.21 -7.04 -7.19
CA THR A 156 0.98 -6.20 -7.26
C THR A 156 2.20 -6.92 -6.66
N GLY A 157 2.04 -7.59 -5.52
CA GLY A 157 3.10 -8.38 -4.90
C GLY A 157 3.55 -9.56 -5.77
N LEU A 158 2.62 -10.25 -6.44
CA LEU A 158 2.94 -11.31 -7.40
C LEU A 158 3.72 -10.78 -8.60
N VAL A 159 3.33 -9.65 -9.17
CA VAL A 159 4.06 -8.99 -10.27
C VAL A 159 5.48 -8.64 -9.84
N LEU A 160 5.67 -8.09 -8.63
CA LEU A 160 6.99 -7.78 -8.09
C LEU A 160 7.86 -9.04 -7.92
N LEU A 161 7.28 -10.17 -7.51
CA LEU A 161 7.99 -11.44 -7.43
C LEU A 161 8.43 -11.94 -8.81
N LEU A 162 7.56 -11.86 -9.82
CA LEU A 162 7.91 -12.25 -11.18
C LEU A 162 9.04 -11.39 -11.74
N ILE A 163 8.97 -10.06 -11.55
CA ILE A 163 10.04 -9.15 -11.98
C ILE A 163 11.35 -9.47 -11.25
N SER A 164 11.29 -9.77 -9.95
CA SER A 164 12.45 -10.17 -9.16
C SER A 164 13.14 -11.42 -9.71
N LEU A 165 12.37 -12.42 -10.13
CA LEU A 165 12.92 -13.64 -10.73
C LEU A 165 13.62 -13.35 -12.06
N ILE A 166 13.02 -12.49 -12.90
CA ILE A 166 13.61 -12.06 -14.17
C ILE A 166 14.93 -11.29 -13.92
N CYS A 167 14.94 -10.36 -12.96
CA CYS A 167 16.14 -9.62 -12.58
C CYS A 167 17.24 -10.55 -12.04
N LYS A 168 16.87 -11.53 -11.23
CA LYS A 168 17.81 -12.54 -10.69
C LYS A 168 18.45 -13.37 -11.82
N TYR A 169 17.64 -13.88 -12.73
CA TYR A 169 18.11 -14.63 -13.89
C TYR A 169 19.05 -13.80 -14.77
N GLY A 170 18.70 -12.54 -15.05
CA GLY A 170 19.56 -11.62 -15.80
C GLY A 170 20.89 -11.35 -15.11
N ALA A 171 20.89 -11.21 -13.78
CA ALA A 171 22.13 -11.02 -13.00
C ALA A 171 23.03 -12.26 -13.03
N GLU A 172 22.48 -13.48 -12.92
CA GLU A 172 23.23 -14.73 -12.99
C GLU A 172 23.90 -14.95 -14.37
N ILE A 173 23.19 -14.62 -15.46
CA ILE A 173 23.77 -14.68 -16.81
C ILE A 173 24.93 -13.70 -16.97
N THR A 174 24.79 -12.47 -16.49
CA THR A 174 25.82 -11.45 -16.59
C THR A 174 27.07 -11.85 -15.82
N GLU A 175 26.92 -12.42 -14.63
CA GLU A 175 28.05 -12.92 -13.82
C GLU A 175 28.75 -14.12 -14.48
N THR A 176 27.99 -15.02 -15.10
CA THR A 176 28.54 -16.19 -15.78
C THR A 176 29.35 -15.78 -17.02
N ASN A 177 28.84 -14.85 -17.82
CA ASN A 177 29.52 -14.36 -19.01
C ASN A 177 30.80 -13.57 -18.66
N GLY A 178 30.78 -12.74 -17.60
CA GLY A 178 31.97 -12.03 -17.13
C GLY A 178 33.12 -12.99 -16.70
N LYS A 179 32.78 -14.11 -16.04
CA LYS A 179 33.77 -15.14 -15.66
C LYS A 179 34.32 -15.94 -16.86
N ALA A 180 33.58 -15.99 -17.97
CA ALA A 180 34.03 -16.66 -19.18
C ALA A 180 35.00 -15.82 -20.01
N GLU A 181 34.91 -14.48 -19.94
CA GLU A 181 35.85 -13.57 -20.62
C GLU A 181 37.18 -13.38 -19.88
N GLU A 182 37.26 -13.72 -18.58
CA GLU A 182 38.50 -13.64 -17.78
C GLU A 182 39.37 -14.91 -17.87
N LYS A 183 38.95 -15.93 -18.61
CA LYS A 183 39.71 -17.16 -18.88
C LYS A 183 40.26 -17.21 -20.30
#